data_88ff1eec2d0199549cceb995ee069bb0
#
_entry.id   88ff1eec2d0199549cceb995ee069bb0
#
_cell.length_a   1.000
_cell.length_b   1.000
_cell.length_c   1.000
_cell.angle_alpha   90.00
_cell.angle_beta   90.00
_cell.angle_gamma   90.00
#
_symmetry.space_group_name_H-M   'P 1'
#
loop_
_entity.id
_entity.type
_entity.pdbx_description
1 polymer ?
#
loop_
_entity_poly.entity_id
_entity_poly.type
_entity_poly.pdbx_seq_one_letter_code
_entity_poly.pdbx_strand_id
1 'polypeptide(L)'
;MYESGEGIAIGAFALSLRTTDGGQSWGYLFMDDDDFQPHFNYAYGDSQAWRKSSANEAYAVGEIGKYYISDDKGLNWLVVSTGYDGSYWSGIKVDEGKSLLLGMSGNLTLITRYGPEDIVPPEKFTSIACYEAGYFKDDCKLFAFDNIFIGTKNSLTNAIMMDDGRIAISGNGGSVTIIDLYRKKTVETCVRSDRLSNTSIVYLGGEEFLLAGEDGFRKH
;
A
#
# COMPACT_ATOMS: atom_id res chain seq x y z
N MET A 1 7.43 -2.12 -12.65
CA MET A 1 8.25 -1.69 -13.80
C MET A 1 7.72 -0.36 -14.28
N TYR A 2 8.61 0.60 -14.52
CA TYR A 2 8.31 1.89 -15.15
C TYR A 2 8.46 1.80 -16.68
N GLU A 3 7.81 2.69 -17.40
CA GLU A 3 7.94 2.75 -18.87
C GLU A 3 9.38 3.04 -19.34
N SER A 4 10.15 3.74 -18.51
CA SER A 4 11.56 4.06 -18.75
C SER A 4 12.52 2.89 -18.54
N GLY A 5 12.02 1.72 -18.11
CA GLY A 5 12.79 0.48 -17.91
C GLY A 5 13.31 0.25 -16.50
N GLU A 6 13.14 1.20 -15.58
CA GLU A 6 13.42 0.95 -14.17
C GLU A 6 12.36 0.03 -13.58
N GLY A 7 12.74 -0.71 -12.54
CA GLY A 7 11.83 -1.60 -11.83
C GLY A 7 12.38 -2.04 -10.49
N ILE A 8 11.46 -2.49 -9.63
CA ILE A 8 11.74 -2.94 -8.27
C ILE A 8 11.15 -4.33 -8.11
N ALA A 9 11.88 -5.22 -7.47
CA ALA A 9 11.42 -6.51 -6.99
C ALA A 9 11.71 -6.61 -5.50
N ILE A 10 10.72 -7.08 -4.74
CA ILE A 10 10.82 -7.23 -3.29
C ILE A 10 10.42 -8.63 -2.87
N GLY A 11 10.82 -9.04 -1.66
CA GLY A 11 10.51 -10.37 -1.16
C GLY A 11 10.83 -10.56 0.33
N ALA A 12 10.98 -11.81 0.71
CA ALA A 12 11.25 -12.22 2.07
C ALA A 12 12.67 -11.81 2.51
N PHE A 13 12.88 -11.68 3.83
CA PHE A 13 14.17 -11.37 4.44
C PHE A 13 14.82 -10.10 3.86
N ALA A 14 14.06 -9.03 3.81
CA ALA A 14 14.46 -7.74 3.26
C ALA A 14 14.98 -7.78 1.81
N LEU A 15 14.72 -8.86 1.07
CA LEU A 15 15.14 -8.94 -0.32
C LEU A 15 14.52 -7.80 -1.12
N SER A 16 15.37 -6.95 -1.64
CA SER A 16 14.98 -5.88 -2.55
C SER A 16 16.00 -5.72 -3.65
N LEU A 17 15.51 -5.64 -4.88
CA LEU A 17 16.31 -5.56 -6.09
C LEU A 17 15.81 -4.42 -6.96
N ARG A 18 16.71 -3.81 -7.71
CA ARG A 18 16.39 -2.77 -8.70
C ARG A 18 16.99 -3.10 -10.06
N THR A 19 16.24 -2.82 -11.12
CA THR A 19 16.70 -2.84 -12.49
C THR A 19 16.63 -1.44 -13.11
N THR A 20 17.48 -1.17 -14.08
CA THR A 20 17.47 0.06 -14.89
C THR A 20 17.44 -0.24 -16.39
N ASP A 21 17.34 -1.51 -16.77
CA ASP A 21 17.48 -2.01 -18.15
C ASP A 21 16.32 -2.90 -18.60
N GLY A 22 15.13 -2.70 -18.02
CA GLY A 22 13.94 -3.47 -18.36
C GLY A 22 13.91 -4.88 -17.80
N GLY A 23 14.68 -5.13 -16.72
CA GLY A 23 14.73 -6.43 -16.06
C GLY A 23 15.77 -7.39 -16.62
N GLN A 24 16.67 -6.93 -17.50
CA GLN A 24 17.75 -7.76 -18.04
C GLN A 24 18.82 -8.03 -16.98
N SER A 25 19.10 -7.05 -16.13
CA SER A 25 19.94 -7.20 -14.94
C SER A 25 19.28 -6.61 -13.71
N TRP A 26 19.64 -7.16 -12.53
CA TRP A 26 19.11 -6.75 -11.24
C TRP A 26 20.26 -6.60 -10.25
N GLY A 27 20.30 -5.45 -9.59
CA GLY A 27 21.21 -5.16 -8.49
C GLY A 27 20.48 -5.14 -7.15
N TYR A 28 21.20 -5.46 -6.07
CA TYR A 28 20.66 -5.31 -4.72
C TYR A 28 20.33 -3.86 -4.42
N LEU A 29 19.22 -3.66 -3.72
CA LEU A 29 18.73 -2.38 -3.26
C LEU A 29 18.60 -2.44 -1.74
N PHE A 30 19.05 -1.40 -1.05
CA PHE A 30 18.82 -1.24 0.39
C PHE A 30 17.60 -0.33 0.59
N MET A 31 16.56 -0.87 1.22
CA MET A 31 15.34 -0.12 1.55
C MET A 31 15.25 0.22 3.03
N ASP A 32 15.90 -0.57 3.89
CA ASP A 32 15.83 -0.45 5.34
C ASP A 32 17.14 -1.00 5.92
N ASP A 33 17.75 -0.30 6.86
CA ASP A 33 18.99 -0.69 7.55
C ASP A 33 18.73 -1.31 8.92
N ASP A 34 17.47 -1.60 9.26
CA ASP A 34 17.10 -2.32 10.48
C ASP A 34 17.74 -3.71 10.50
N ASP A 35 18.34 -4.07 11.63
CA ASP A 35 18.89 -5.42 11.88
C ASP A 35 17.81 -6.52 11.76
N PHE A 36 16.55 -6.16 11.98
CA PHE A 36 15.40 -7.00 11.69
C PHE A 36 15.12 -6.95 10.19
N GLN A 37 15.36 -8.03 9.47
CA GLN A 37 15.13 -8.16 8.04
C GLN A 37 13.63 -8.44 7.75
N PRO A 38 12.76 -7.41 7.63
CA PRO A 38 11.33 -7.61 7.47
C PRO A 38 11.01 -8.25 6.13
N HIS A 39 9.95 -9.03 6.08
CA HIS A 39 9.40 -9.46 4.80
C HIS A 39 8.66 -8.29 4.15
N PHE A 40 9.02 -7.98 2.91
CA PHE A 40 8.27 -7.07 2.08
C PHE A 40 7.15 -7.83 1.38
N ASN A 41 5.91 -7.46 1.64
CA ASN A 41 4.75 -8.21 1.19
C ASN A 41 4.17 -7.69 -0.13
N TYR A 42 4.24 -6.40 -0.39
CA TYR A 42 3.66 -5.79 -1.57
C TYR A 42 4.38 -4.50 -1.95
N ALA A 43 4.61 -4.30 -3.26
CA ALA A 43 5.10 -3.04 -3.79
C ALA A 43 4.17 -2.57 -4.91
N TYR A 44 3.96 -1.27 -4.97
CA TYR A 44 3.18 -0.63 -6.00
C TYR A 44 3.80 0.72 -6.39
N GLY A 45 3.54 1.12 -7.60
CA GLY A 45 3.99 2.38 -8.14
C GLY A 45 2.84 3.08 -8.83
N ASP A 46 3.18 4.09 -9.56
CA ASP A 46 2.28 5.01 -10.25
C ASP A 46 1.32 4.34 -11.25
N SER A 47 1.72 3.21 -11.84
CA SER A 47 0.94 2.53 -12.90
C SER A 47 -0.40 1.94 -12.43
N GLN A 48 -0.63 1.85 -11.13
CA GLN A 48 -1.90 1.38 -10.57
C GLN A 48 -2.81 2.53 -10.06
N ALA A 49 -2.28 3.73 -10.00
CA ALA A 49 -3.02 4.92 -9.61
C ALA A 49 -3.40 5.72 -10.86
N TRP A 50 -4.55 5.45 -11.41
CA TRP A 50 -5.08 6.17 -12.56
C TRP A 50 -5.55 7.61 -12.26
N ARG A 51 -5.08 8.21 -11.17
CA ARG A 51 -5.26 9.61 -10.84
C ARG A 51 -3.94 10.24 -10.38
N LYS A 52 -3.31 11.00 -11.27
CA LYS A 52 -2.28 12.03 -11.01
C LYS A 52 -1.27 11.69 -9.91
N SER A 53 -0.49 10.65 -10.05
CA SER A 53 0.68 10.49 -9.24
C SER A 53 1.94 10.89 -10.02
N SER A 54 2.99 11.32 -9.34
CA SER A 54 4.23 11.64 -10.02
C SER A 54 4.82 10.33 -10.56
N ALA A 55 5.26 10.31 -11.81
CA ALA A 55 5.82 9.13 -12.47
C ALA A 55 7.07 8.55 -11.78
N ASN A 56 7.49 9.11 -10.66
CA ASN A 56 8.71 8.74 -9.92
C ASN A 56 8.43 8.03 -8.59
N GLU A 57 7.19 8.05 -8.11
CA GLU A 57 6.86 7.45 -6.82
C GLU A 57 6.81 5.93 -6.86
N ALA A 58 7.32 5.30 -5.82
CA ALA A 58 7.17 3.88 -5.53
C ALA A 58 6.85 3.69 -4.05
N TYR A 59 6.11 2.65 -3.75
CA TYR A 59 5.65 2.31 -2.41
C TYR A 59 5.85 0.84 -2.14
N ALA A 60 6.18 0.51 -0.90
CA ALA A 60 6.17 -0.87 -0.45
C ALA A 60 5.63 -0.97 0.98
N VAL A 61 5.12 -2.13 1.33
CA VAL A 61 4.62 -2.45 2.67
C VAL A 61 5.16 -3.81 3.10
N GLY A 62 5.28 -3.98 4.41
CA GLY A 62 5.83 -5.19 4.99
C GLY A 62 5.36 -5.44 6.42
N GLU A 63 6.19 -6.14 7.16
CA GLU A 63 5.97 -6.51 8.56
C GLU A 63 6.21 -5.32 9.50
N ILE A 64 5.74 -5.50 10.76
CA ILE A 64 5.89 -4.53 11.86
C ILE A 64 5.46 -3.11 11.52
N GLY A 65 4.36 -3.00 10.78
CA GLY A 65 3.75 -1.71 10.46
C GLY A 65 4.62 -0.78 9.62
N LYS A 66 5.60 -1.30 8.89
CA LYS A 66 6.48 -0.49 8.06
C LYS A 66 5.84 -0.19 6.71
N TYR A 67 5.97 1.06 6.31
CA TYR A 67 5.60 1.61 5.02
C TYR A 67 6.81 2.32 4.41
N TYR A 68 7.09 2.01 3.18
CA TYR A 68 8.23 2.52 2.43
C TYR A 68 7.76 3.37 1.28
N ILE A 69 8.36 4.54 1.11
CA ILE A 69 8.07 5.45 0.01
C ILE A 69 9.35 5.93 -0.65
N SER A 70 9.33 5.97 -1.96
CA SER A 70 10.39 6.51 -2.81
C SER A 70 9.80 7.57 -3.74
N ASP A 71 10.49 8.67 -3.93
CA ASP A 71 10.15 9.76 -4.86
C ASP A 71 11.02 9.73 -6.13
N ASP A 72 11.89 8.73 -6.29
CA ASP A 72 12.90 8.65 -7.34
C ASP A 72 12.98 7.26 -8.00
N LYS A 73 11.83 6.65 -8.23
CA LYS A 73 11.68 5.32 -8.87
C LYS A 73 12.41 4.21 -8.12
N GLY A 74 12.40 4.28 -6.79
CA GLY A 74 12.98 3.28 -5.92
C GLY A 74 14.50 3.33 -5.80
N LEU A 75 15.13 4.47 -6.07
CA LEU A 75 16.56 4.63 -5.82
C LEU A 75 16.84 4.87 -4.33
N ASN A 76 16.09 5.77 -3.71
CA ASN A 76 16.16 6.06 -2.27
C ASN A 76 14.78 5.85 -1.62
N TRP A 77 14.77 5.44 -0.36
CA TRP A 77 13.56 5.09 0.36
C TRP A 77 13.47 5.81 1.70
N LEU A 78 12.29 6.33 1.99
CA LEU A 78 11.89 6.73 3.33
C LEU A 78 11.22 5.56 4.02
N VAL A 79 11.63 5.26 5.24
CA VAL A 79 11.01 4.25 6.08
C VAL A 79 10.09 4.92 7.09
N VAL A 80 8.81 4.58 7.05
CA VAL A 80 7.78 5.17 7.89
C VAL A 80 7.22 4.10 8.81
N SER A 81 7.40 4.25 10.12
CA SER A 81 6.73 3.41 11.11
C SER A 81 5.35 3.95 11.39
N THR A 82 4.31 3.13 11.17
CA THR A 82 2.91 3.52 11.39
C THR A 82 2.45 3.30 12.83
N GLY A 83 3.27 2.67 13.66
CA GLY A 83 2.89 2.25 15.01
C GLY A 83 1.98 1.02 15.06
N TYR A 84 1.76 0.35 13.95
CA TYR A 84 1.04 -0.91 13.87
C TYR A 84 2.00 -2.09 14.03
N ASP A 85 1.73 -3.01 14.97
CA ASP A 85 2.63 -4.14 15.27
C ASP A 85 2.47 -5.32 14.31
N GLY A 86 1.48 -5.30 13.43
CA GLY A 86 1.20 -6.37 12.48
C GLY A 86 1.84 -6.17 11.10
N SER A 87 1.50 -7.08 10.19
CA SER A 87 1.95 -7.01 8.79
C SER A 87 0.90 -6.32 7.92
N TYR A 88 1.34 -5.41 7.06
CA TYR A 88 0.57 -4.98 5.90
C TYR A 88 0.78 -5.96 4.75
N TRP A 89 -0.32 -6.41 4.16
CA TRP A 89 -0.31 -7.36 3.04
C TRP A 89 -0.37 -6.68 1.68
N SER A 90 -0.93 -5.48 1.63
CA SER A 90 -1.12 -4.74 0.40
C SER A 90 -1.30 -3.24 0.69
N GLY A 91 -1.32 -2.45 -0.38
CA GLY A 91 -1.61 -1.03 -0.30
C GLY A 91 -1.99 -0.48 -1.67
N ILE A 92 -2.71 0.62 -1.68
CA ILE A 92 -3.00 1.37 -2.89
C ILE A 92 -2.81 2.86 -2.66
N LYS A 93 -2.38 3.58 -3.69
CA LYS A 93 -2.44 5.03 -3.70
C LYS A 93 -3.87 5.46 -3.98
N VAL A 94 -4.43 6.31 -3.12
CA VAL A 94 -5.82 6.76 -3.23
C VAL A 94 -5.95 8.21 -3.68
N ASP A 95 -4.90 9.01 -3.46
CA ASP A 95 -4.82 10.41 -3.88
C ASP A 95 -3.35 10.85 -3.84
N GLU A 96 -3.03 12.06 -4.29
CA GLU A 96 -1.70 12.63 -4.11
C GLU A 96 -1.36 12.70 -2.62
N GLY A 97 -0.18 12.21 -2.27
CA GLY A 97 0.26 12.10 -0.87
C GLY A 97 -0.57 11.18 0.03
N LYS A 98 -1.51 10.37 -0.51
CA LYS A 98 -2.34 9.48 0.30
C LYS A 98 -2.29 8.04 -0.17
N SER A 99 -2.03 7.15 0.76
CA SER A 99 -2.04 5.70 0.56
C SER A 99 -2.94 5.01 1.58
N LEU A 100 -3.62 3.96 1.13
CA LEU A 100 -4.43 3.10 1.98
C LEU A 100 -3.70 1.77 2.13
N LEU A 101 -3.35 1.41 3.37
CA LEU A 101 -2.64 0.18 3.69
C LEU A 101 -3.58 -0.85 4.29
N LEU A 102 -3.42 -2.09 3.85
CA LEU A 102 -4.26 -3.23 4.19
C LEU A 102 -3.45 -4.25 4.98
N GLY A 103 -3.90 -4.55 6.18
CA GLY A 103 -3.15 -5.40 7.11
C GLY A 103 -3.92 -6.58 7.67
N MET A 104 -3.25 -7.26 8.59
CA MET A 104 -3.82 -8.36 9.35
C MET A 104 -4.97 -7.86 10.25
N SER A 105 -5.85 -8.79 10.62
CA SER A 105 -6.92 -8.55 11.62
C SER A 105 -7.85 -7.38 11.30
N GLY A 106 -8.09 -7.13 10.01
CA GLY A 106 -8.96 -6.05 9.54
C GLY A 106 -8.34 -4.66 9.65
N ASN A 107 -7.03 -4.57 9.88
CA ASN A 107 -6.35 -3.29 9.92
C ASN A 107 -6.41 -2.60 8.56
N LEU A 108 -6.91 -1.38 8.56
CA LEU A 108 -6.97 -0.51 7.39
C LEU A 108 -6.48 0.86 7.82
N THR A 109 -5.32 1.27 7.29
CA THR A 109 -4.67 2.52 7.68
C THR A 109 -4.57 3.46 6.47
N LEU A 110 -5.19 4.63 6.57
CA LEU A 110 -4.96 5.72 5.64
C LEU A 110 -3.75 6.52 6.08
N ILE A 111 -2.74 6.56 5.24
CA ILE A 111 -1.57 7.44 5.42
C ILE A 111 -1.78 8.70 4.60
N THR A 112 -1.52 9.85 5.22
CA THR A 112 -1.43 11.14 4.55
C THR A 112 -0.02 11.69 4.75
N ARG A 113 0.67 11.97 3.65
CA ARG A 113 1.95 12.68 3.61
C ARG A 113 1.66 14.18 3.53
N TYR A 114 2.31 14.96 4.36
CA TYR A 114 2.19 16.42 4.38
C TYR A 114 3.43 17.07 3.79
N GLY A 115 3.22 18.03 2.93
CA GLY A 115 4.26 18.96 2.45
C GLY A 115 4.59 20.01 3.49
N PRO A 116 5.62 20.83 3.25
CA PRO A 116 6.08 21.87 4.19
C PRO A 116 5.05 23.00 4.41
N GLU A 117 4.12 23.17 3.49
CA GLU A 117 3.07 24.22 3.53
C GLU A 117 1.75 23.71 4.12
N ASP A 118 1.64 22.39 4.39
CA ASP A 118 0.40 21.79 4.84
C ASP A 118 0.18 21.98 6.34
N ILE A 119 -1.08 22.23 6.71
CA ILE A 119 -1.49 22.31 8.12
C ILE A 119 -1.91 20.91 8.58
N VAL A 120 -1.15 20.36 9.53
CA VAL A 120 -1.46 19.06 10.13
C VAL A 120 -2.42 19.23 11.29
N PRO A 121 -3.57 18.55 11.31
CA PRO A 121 -4.47 18.58 12.47
C PRO A 121 -3.77 18.06 13.73
N PRO A 122 -3.83 18.80 14.85
CA PRO A 122 -3.06 18.47 16.06
C PRO A 122 -3.51 17.16 16.75
N GLU A 123 -4.71 16.69 16.44
CA GLU A 123 -5.27 15.45 16.99
C GLU A 123 -4.79 14.19 16.26
N LYS A 124 -4.06 14.32 15.15
CA LYS A 124 -3.59 13.17 14.39
C LYS A 124 -2.27 12.63 14.95
N PHE A 125 -2.19 11.31 15.04
CA PHE A 125 -0.90 10.64 15.24
C PHE A 125 -0.02 10.89 14.03
N THR A 126 1.21 11.37 14.26
CA THR A 126 2.15 11.74 13.21
C THR A 126 3.49 11.05 13.41
N SER A 127 4.17 10.77 12.32
CA SER A 127 5.56 10.34 12.31
C SER A 127 6.35 11.20 11.34
N ILE A 128 7.61 11.44 11.66
CA ILE A 128 8.55 12.13 10.78
C ILE A 128 9.51 11.08 10.24
N ALA A 129 9.63 10.98 8.93
CA ALA A 129 10.61 10.16 8.27
C ALA A 129 11.54 11.02 7.42
N CYS A 130 12.84 10.77 7.52
CA CYS A 130 13.88 11.50 6.81
C CYS A 130 14.68 10.51 5.95
N TYR A 131 15.18 10.98 4.81
CA TYR A 131 16.16 10.21 4.04
C TYR A 131 17.46 10.11 4.84
N GLU A 132 17.92 8.89 5.13
CA GLU A 132 19.15 8.67 5.92
C GLU A 132 20.43 8.84 5.11
N ALA A 133 20.35 8.80 3.79
CA ALA A 133 21.49 8.90 2.89
C ALA A 133 22.03 10.34 2.80
N GLY A 134 22.99 10.62 3.67
CA GLY A 134 24.09 11.58 3.47
C GLY A 134 23.77 13.04 3.16
N TYR A 135 24.12 13.92 4.06
CA TYR A 135 24.35 15.36 3.92
C TYR A 135 23.17 16.34 3.95
N PHE A 136 21.91 15.93 3.79
CA PHE A 136 20.78 16.85 3.90
C PHE A 136 19.73 16.36 4.89
N LYS A 137 19.87 16.76 6.15
CA LYS A 137 18.83 16.58 7.19
C LYS A 137 17.54 17.35 6.92
N ASP A 138 17.44 18.04 5.79
CA ASP A 138 16.34 18.96 5.48
C ASP A 138 15.21 18.29 4.65
N ASP A 139 15.35 17.04 4.26
CA ASP A 139 14.35 16.35 3.45
C ASP A 139 13.48 15.37 4.27
N CYS A 140 13.04 15.84 5.42
CA CYS A 140 12.09 15.09 6.25
C CYS A 140 10.66 15.34 5.78
N LYS A 141 9.86 14.27 5.81
CA LYS A 141 8.44 14.32 5.48
C LYS A 141 7.61 13.98 6.72
N LEU A 142 6.50 14.67 6.88
CA LEU A 142 5.56 14.43 7.95
C LEU A 142 4.42 13.54 7.44
N PHE A 143 4.10 12.51 8.22
CA PHE A 143 3.02 11.57 7.92
C PHE A 143 2.00 11.56 9.04
N ALA A 144 0.73 11.51 8.68
CA ALA A 144 -0.35 11.25 9.63
C ALA A 144 -1.09 9.96 9.27
N PHE A 145 -1.60 9.29 10.29
CA PHE A 145 -2.25 7.98 10.18
C PHE A 145 -3.68 8.04 10.69
N ASP A 146 -4.60 7.48 9.90
CA ASP A 146 -5.99 7.27 10.28
C ASP A 146 -6.30 5.78 10.19
N ASN A 147 -6.60 5.14 11.31
CA ASN A 147 -7.11 3.77 11.32
C ASN A 147 -8.62 3.78 11.03
N ILE A 148 -9.02 3.04 9.99
CA ILE A 148 -10.41 2.97 9.54
C ILE A 148 -10.97 1.60 9.92
N PHE A 149 -12.01 1.58 10.72
CA PHE A 149 -12.70 0.34 11.06
C PHE A 149 -13.79 0.03 10.04
N ILE A 150 -13.69 -1.13 9.39
CA ILE A 150 -14.63 -1.58 8.34
C ILE A 150 -15.49 -2.77 8.73
N GLY A 151 -15.54 -3.09 10.03
CA GLY A 151 -16.45 -4.12 10.56
C GLY A 151 -15.96 -5.56 10.47
N THR A 152 -14.72 -5.80 10.04
CA THR A 152 -14.13 -7.14 9.96
C THR A 152 -12.86 -7.26 10.80
N LYS A 153 -12.56 -8.51 11.22
CA LYS A 153 -11.27 -8.89 11.81
C LYS A 153 -10.48 -9.82 10.88
N ASN A 154 -10.96 -10.08 9.67
CA ASN A 154 -10.23 -10.85 8.69
C ASN A 154 -9.10 -10.01 8.10
N SER A 155 -7.99 -10.65 7.76
CA SER A 155 -6.89 -9.98 7.05
C SER A 155 -7.36 -9.45 5.71
N LEU A 156 -6.95 -8.23 5.38
CA LEU A 156 -7.26 -7.55 4.13
C LEU A 156 -6.11 -7.82 3.17
N THR A 157 -6.42 -8.34 1.98
CA THR A 157 -5.41 -8.90 1.08
C THR A 157 -5.10 -8.03 -0.13
N ASN A 158 -6.12 -7.34 -0.67
CA ASN A 158 -5.93 -6.46 -1.82
C ASN A 158 -7.06 -5.43 -1.90
N ALA A 159 -6.83 -4.33 -2.60
CA ALA A 159 -7.83 -3.30 -2.82
C ALA A 159 -7.74 -2.71 -4.22
N ILE A 160 -8.86 -2.22 -4.72
CA ILE A 160 -8.93 -1.53 -6.00
C ILE A 160 -9.90 -0.35 -5.92
N MET A 161 -9.55 0.74 -6.59
CA MET A 161 -10.44 1.89 -6.72
C MET A 161 -11.45 1.66 -7.84
N MET A 162 -12.72 1.96 -7.55
CA MET A 162 -13.84 1.91 -8.49
C MET A 162 -13.95 3.24 -9.25
N ASP A 163 -14.71 3.24 -10.36
CA ASP A 163 -14.90 4.43 -11.22
C ASP A 163 -15.53 5.61 -10.49
N ASP A 164 -16.33 5.36 -9.48
CA ASP A 164 -17.00 6.37 -8.65
C ASP A 164 -16.17 6.86 -7.45
N GLY A 165 -14.95 6.37 -7.30
CA GLY A 165 -14.02 6.72 -6.22
C GLY A 165 -14.21 5.91 -4.93
N ARG A 166 -15.16 4.97 -4.88
CA ARG A 166 -15.23 3.98 -3.81
C ARG A 166 -14.07 2.98 -3.94
N ILE A 167 -13.77 2.28 -2.86
CA ILE A 167 -12.69 1.29 -2.84
C ILE A 167 -13.30 -0.06 -2.48
N ALA A 168 -13.04 -1.06 -3.33
CA ALA A 168 -13.36 -2.45 -3.06
C ALA A 168 -12.14 -3.15 -2.48
N ILE A 169 -12.32 -3.84 -1.36
CA ILE A 169 -11.28 -4.50 -0.57
C ILE A 169 -11.61 -5.98 -0.46
N SER A 170 -10.70 -6.82 -0.92
CA SER A 170 -10.77 -8.27 -0.72
C SER A 170 -10.07 -8.70 0.56
N GLY A 171 -10.47 -9.82 1.11
CA GLY A 171 -9.86 -10.35 2.34
C GLY A 171 -10.06 -11.84 2.54
N ASN A 172 -9.46 -12.33 3.62
CA ASN A 172 -9.62 -13.71 4.06
C ASN A 172 -11.09 -13.98 4.44
N GLY A 173 -11.46 -15.26 4.44
CA GLY A 173 -12.83 -15.70 4.71
C GLY A 173 -13.83 -15.26 3.65
N GLY A 174 -13.37 -15.05 2.42
CA GLY A 174 -14.20 -14.76 1.24
C GLY A 174 -14.87 -13.39 1.24
N SER A 175 -14.34 -12.43 2.00
CA SER A 175 -14.94 -11.10 2.10
C SER A 175 -14.55 -10.19 0.93
N VAL A 176 -15.52 -9.40 0.48
CA VAL A 176 -15.31 -8.19 -0.33
C VAL A 176 -16.06 -7.07 0.36
N THR A 177 -15.37 -6.00 0.72
CA THR A 177 -15.95 -4.85 1.40
C THR A 177 -15.77 -3.61 0.55
N ILE A 178 -16.85 -2.89 0.27
CA ILE A 178 -16.82 -1.62 -0.44
C ILE A 178 -16.90 -0.49 0.57
N ILE A 179 -15.97 0.46 0.49
CA ILE A 179 -15.91 1.61 1.38
C ILE A 179 -15.99 2.93 0.60
N ASP A 180 -16.59 3.92 1.25
CA ASP A 180 -16.43 5.34 0.89
C ASP A 180 -15.33 5.90 1.81
N LEU A 181 -14.16 6.14 1.25
CA LEU A 181 -13.00 6.57 2.03
C LEU A 181 -13.18 7.98 2.60
N TYR A 182 -13.83 8.89 1.87
CA TYR A 182 -14.03 10.26 2.33
C TYR A 182 -14.98 10.34 3.51
N ARG A 183 -16.01 9.47 3.53
CA ARG A 183 -16.94 9.36 4.65
C ARG A 183 -16.46 8.40 5.74
N LYS A 184 -15.34 7.71 5.52
CA LYS A 184 -14.80 6.64 6.36
C LYS A 184 -15.88 5.61 6.76
N LYS A 185 -16.66 5.20 5.76
CA LYS A 185 -17.82 4.36 5.97
C LYS A 185 -17.80 3.14 5.05
N THR A 186 -18.10 1.97 5.63
CA THR A 186 -18.46 0.79 4.85
C THR A 186 -19.80 1.02 4.16
N VAL A 187 -19.82 0.84 2.86
CA VAL A 187 -21.03 0.93 2.01
C VAL A 187 -21.70 -0.43 1.97
N GLU A 188 -20.91 -1.48 1.68
CA GLU A 188 -21.39 -2.84 1.53
C GLU A 188 -20.30 -3.83 1.92
N THR A 189 -20.72 -5.00 2.39
CA THR A 189 -19.84 -6.15 2.61
C THR A 189 -20.53 -7.41 2.10
N CYS A 190 -19.95 -8.03 1.10
CA CYS A 190 -20.33 -9.33 0.60
C CYS A 190 -19.36 -10.38 1.13
N VAL A 191 -19.89 -11.55 1.49
CA VAL A 191 -19.08 -12.66 1.98
C VAL A 191 -19.48 -13.92 1.24
N ARG A 192 -18.51 -14.60 0.66
CA ARG A 192 -18.71 -15.87 -0.03
C ARG A 192 -19.27 -16.92 0.92
N SER A 193 -20.20 -17.74 0.42
CA SER A 193 -20.83 -18.82 1.23
C SER A 193 -19.83 -19.91 1.64
N ASP A 194 -18.83 -20.18 0.80
CA ASP A 194 -17.76 -21.16 1.06
C ASP A 194 -16.63 -20.62 1.97
N ARG A 195 -16.59 -19.32 2.22
CA ARG A 195 -15.58 -18.64 3.06
C ARG A 195 -14.13 -18.81 2.59
N LEU A 196 -13.88 -19.24 1.35
CA LEU A 196 -12.54 -19.34 0.81
C LEU A 196 -11.93 -17.96 0.61
N SER A 197 -10.67 -17.82 0.99
CA SER A 197 -9.98 -16.52 1.01
C SER A 197 -9.75 -15.98 -0.39
N ASN A 198 -9.94 -14.65 -0.53
CA ASN A 198 -9.57 -13.93 -1.73
C ASN A 198 -8.17 -13.32 -1.51
N THR A 199 -7.28 -13.48 -2.48
CA THR A 199 -5.93 -12.92 -2.45
C THR A 199 -5.77 -11.68 -3.32
N SER A 200 -6.64 -11.55 -4.34
CA SER A 200 -6.62 -10.40 -5.24
C SER A 200 -8.01 -10.07 -5.76
N ILE A 201 -8.18 -8.82 -6.19
CA ILE A 201 -9.41 -8.29 -6.76
C ILE A 201 -9.09 -7.42 -7.96
N VAL A 202 -9.86 -7.59 -9.04
CA VAL A 202 -9.82 -6.74 -10.24
C VAL A 202 -11.21 -6.20 -10.49
N TYR A 203 -11.32 -4.91 -10.70
CA TYR A 203 -12.57 -4.24 -11.03
C TYR A 203 -12.85 -4.33 -12.53
N LEU A 204 -14.04 -4.79 -12.90
CA LEU A 204 -14.47 -4.98 -14.28
C LEU A 204 -15.42 -3.87 -14.78
N GLY A 205 -15.84 -3.00 -13.89
CA GLY A 205 -16.81 -1.93 -14.14
C GLY A 205 -18.16 -2.19 -13.50
N GLY A 206 -18.93 -1.13 -13.23
CA GLY A 206 -20.24 -1.22 -12.56
C GLY A 206 -20.11 -1.75 -11.13
N GLU A 207 -20.65 -2.94 -10.88
CA GLU A 207 -20.54 -3.65 -9.60
C GLU A 207 -19.87 -5.02 -9.79
N GLU A 208 -19.15 -5.23 -10.89
CA GLU A 208 -18.54 -6.50 -11.22
C GLU A 208 -17.05 -6.56 -10.87
N PHE A 209 -16.65 -7.67 -10.30
CA PHE A 209 -15.25 -7.95 -9.92
C PHE A 209 -14.80 -9.32 -10.37
N LEU A 210 -13.53 -9.44 -10.70
CA LEU A 210 -12.85 -10.73 -10.80
C LEU A 210 -12.01 -10.91 -9.52
N LEU A 211 -12.28 -12.00 -8.81
CA LEU A 211 -11.57 -12.37 -7.59
C LEU A 211 -10.62 -13.53 -7.90
N ALA A 212 -9.41 -13.48 -7.36
CA ALA A 212 -8.49 -14.60 -7.32
C ALA A 212 -8.31 -15.06 -5.86
N GLY A 213 -8.22 -16.35 -5.63
CA GLY A 213 -8.08 -16.89 -4.28
C GLY A 213 -7.82 -18.39 -4.27
N GLU A 214 -8.16 -19.06 -3.17
CA GLU A 214 -7.87 -20.47 -2.90
C GLU A 214 -8.49 -21.43 -3.93
N ASP A 215 -9.57 -21.04 -4.60
CA ASP A 215 -10.25 -21.85 -5.63
C ASP A 215 -10.01 -21.34 -7.07
N GLY A 216 -9.00 -20.52 -7.28
CA GLY A 216 -8.67 -19.93 -8.58
C GLY A 216 -9.40 -18.62 -8.83
N PHE A 217 -9.95 -18.42 -10.04
CA PHE A 217 -10.59 -17.18 -10.45
C PHE A 217 -12.11 -17.30 -10.41
N ARG A 218 -12.78 -16.24 -9.93
CA ARG A 218 -14.23 -16.15 -9.89
C ARG A 218 -14.71 -14.74 -10.21
N LYS A 219 -15.73 -14.63 -11.04
CA LYS A 219 -16.48 -13.38 -11.24
C LYS A 219 -17.49 -13.20 -10.08
N HIS A 220 -17.53 -12.01 -9.53
CA HIS A 220 -18.44 -11.61 -8.46
C HIS A 220 -19.30 -10.45 -8.93
#